data_ef51f54ba1539f510c74183bdbc36e0e
#
_entry.id   ef51f54ba1539f510c74183bdbc36e0e
#
_cell.length_a   1.000
_cell.length_b   1.000
_cell.length_c   1.000
_cell.angle_alpha   90.00
_cell.angle_beta   90.00
_cell.angle_gamma   90.00
#
_symmetry.space_group_name_H-M   'P 1'
#
loop_
_entity.id
_entity.type
_entity.pdbx_description
1 polymer ?
#
loop_
_entity_poly.entity_id
_entity_poly.type
_entity_poly.pdbx_seq_one_letter_code
_entity_poly.pdbx_strand_id
1 'polypeptide(L)'
;METPAVSLLVAVYNTEAYLPKCLSSLLNQTLDNIEIIIVNDGSTDASPRIIQEFVQKDPRIRVIDQKNQGLGAVRNKGLKEARGEFVAFIDSDDWVEPDYCLQMYEKAKTDKADLVICNYAAEFEETGKTVHSTIAETYREKTKEHYMKSLFEGKVSGFSWNKLYRRTMIEAHQLSFPLRGELEHIEDQFFSFRAHFFSERVSYIEAPLYHYRIHMTSIVQSYQKKLFDYGVALYEANVKFLMEHGKLEDYQKELDFFIVQHGSVCLLNEWKRSNNRLLGEKFKNVSRICGDPVFRLSLSKTGTAPFDAKRSCLLVLARLKMVPFVSLASALYQRAIEHKMKIRG
;
A
#
# COMPACT_ATOMS: atom_id res chain seq x y z
N MET A 1 -14.79 -30.45 6.34
CA MET A 1 -13.54 -30.02 5.69
C MET A 1 -12.72 -29.29 6.75
N GLU A 2 -11.45 -29.56 6.82
CA GLU A 2 -10.54 -28.90 7.73
C GLU A 2 -10.42 -27.39 7.35
N THR A 3 -10.34 -26.51 8.36
CA THR A 3 -10.18 -25.06 8.14
C THR A 3 -8.80 -24.81 7.52
N PRO A 4 -8.70 -24.10 6.39
CA PRO A 4 -7.40 -23.76 5.83
C PRO A 4 -6.56 -22.94 6.82
N ALA A 5 -5.25 -23.15 6.84
CA ALA A 5 -4.33 -22.34 7.63
C ALA A 5 -4.27 -20.89 7.10
N VAL A 6 -4.22 -20.73 5.77
CA VAL A 6 -4.13 -19.43 5.10
C VAL A 6 -5.08 -19.36 3.91
N SER A 7 -5.82 -18.25 3.80
CA SER A 7 -6.53 -17.83 2.58
C SER A 7 -5.66 -16.80 1.83
N LEU A 8 -5.24 -17.14 0.62
CA LEU A 8 -4.56 -16.22 -0.29
C LEU A 8 -5.60 -15.53 -1.17
N LEU A 9 -5.74 -14.21 -1.04
CA LEU A 9 -6.71 -13.40 -1.77
C LEU A 9 -6.03 -12.68 -2.92
N VAL A 10 -6.35 -13.09 -4.17
CA VAL A 10 -5.72 -12.56 -5.39
C VAL A 10 -6.70 -11.62 -6.09
N ALA A 11 -6.32 -10.35 -6.21
CA ALA A 11 -7.08 -9.35 -6.95
C ALA A 11 -6.63 -9.31 -8.41
N VAL A 12 -7.54 -9.57 -9.36
CA VAL A 12 -7.21 -9.63 -10.80
C VAL A 12 -8.02 -8.63 -11.59
N TYR A 13 -7.32 -7.75 -12.33
CA TYR A 13 -7.92 -6.90 -13.35
C TYR A 13 -6.91 -6.57 -14.46
N ASN A 14 -7.08 -7.17 -15.65
CA ASN A 14 -6.23 -6.96 -16.82
C ASN A 14 -4.73 -7.12 -16.55
N THR A 15 -4.34 -8.31 -16.05
CA THR A 15 -2.95 -8.64 -15.69
C THR A 15 -2.44 -9.88 -16.42
N GLU A 16 -2.94 -10.17 -17.65
CA GLU A 16 -2.61 -11.37 -18.42
C GLU A 16 -1.10 -11.64 -18.54
N ALA A 17 -0.29 -10.58 -18.64
CA ALA A 17 1.16 -10.68 -18.79
C ALA A 17 1.86 -11.22 -17.53
N TYR A 18 1.30 -10.98 -16.35
CA TYR A 18 1.95 -11.24 -15.04
C TYR A 18 1.30 -12.39 -14.28
N LEU A 19 0.00 -12.56 -14.46
CA LEU A 19 -0.85 -13.51 -13.75
C LEU A 19 -0.31 -14.97 -13.75
N PRO A 20 0.27 -15.51 -14.83
CA PRO A 20 0.82 -16.88 -14.81
C PRO A 20 1.93 -17.07 -13.77
N LYS A 21 2.83 -16.09 -13.60
CA LYS A 21 3.90 -16.16 -12.60
C LYS A 21 3.34 -16.05 -11.19
N CYS A 22 2.40 -15.14 -10.97
CA CYS A 22 1.70 -15.00 -9.70
C CYS A 22 1.06 -16.33 -9.29
N LEU A 23 0.15 -16.87 -10.10
CA LEU A 23 -0.57 -18.10 -9.77
C LEU A 23 0.36 -19.30 -9.61
N SER A 24 1.40 -19.43 -10.45
CA SER A 24 2.40 -20.49 -10.29
C SER A 24 3.10 -20.44 -8.94
N SER A 25 3.41 -19.26 -8.42
CA SER A 25 4.04 -19.12 -7.09
C SER A 25 3.12 -19.55 -5.95
N LEU A 26 1.80 -19.37 -6.13
CA LEU A 26 0.80 -19.78 -5.13
C LEU A 26 0.54 -21.28 -5.15
N LEU A 27 0.58 -21.92 -6.32
CA LEU A 27 0.44 -23.36 -6.43
C LEU A 27 1.64 -24.09 -5.82
N ASN A 28 2.82 -23.51 -5.89
CA ASN A 28 4.08 -24.07 -5.39
C ASN A 28 4.34 -23.79 -3.91
N GLN A 29 3.35 -23.36 -3.14
CA GLN A 29 3.54 -23.13 -1.71
C GLN A 29 3.77 -24.46 -0.97
N THR A 30 4.76 -24.46 -0.06
CA THR A 30 5.14 -25.64 0.74
C THR A 30 4.16 -25.94 1.87
N LEU A 31 3.30 -25.01 2.23
CA LEU A 31 2.17 -25.22 3.13
C LEU A 31 0.96 -25.72 2.33
N ASP A 32 0.58 -26.99 2.48
CA ASP A 32 -0.50 -27.61 1.70
C ASP A 32 -1.90 -27.11 2.11
N ASN A 33 -2.13 -26.89 3.40
CA ASN A 33 -3.45 -26.50 3.94
C ASN A 33 -3.75 -25.01 3.71
N ILE A 34 -3.86 -24.61 2.44
CA ILE A 34 -4.21 -23.25 2.02
C ILE A 34 -5.42 -23.27 1.08
N GLU A 35 -6.11 -22.15 0.96
CA GLU A 35 -7.04 -21.87 -0.14
C GLU A 35 -6.57 -20.64 -0.92
N ILE A 36 -6.84 -20.61 -2.22
CA ILE A 36 -6.53 -19.50 -3.12
C ILE A 36 -7.84 -18.96 -3.67
N ILE A 37 -8.19 -17.74 -3.30
CA ILE A 37 -9.42 -17.06 -3.74
C ILE A 37 -9.05 -15.99 -4.75
N ILE A 38 -9.38 -16.23 -6.01
CA ILE A 38 -9.16 -15.29 -7.10
C ILE A 38 -10.45 -14.49 -7.31
N VAL A 39 -10.37 -13.17 -7.19
CA VAL A 39 -11.49 -12.29 -7.52
C VAL A 39 -11.14 -11.54 -8.80
N ASN A 40 -11.81 -11.89 -9.90
CA ASN A 40 -11.66 -11.25 -11.19
C ASN A 40 -12.63 -10.06 -11.29
N ASP A 41 -12.10 -8.86 -11.36
CA ASP A 41 -12.85 -7.60 -11.38
C ASP A 41 -13.30 -7.19 -12.80
N GLY A 42 -13.78 -8.15 -13.57
CA GLY A 42 -14.29 -7.90 -14.92
C GLY A 42 -13.16 -7.63 -15.92
N SER A 43 -12.08 -8.44 -15.88
CA SER A 43 -11.00 -8.36 -16.86
C SER A 43 -11.50 -8.58 -18.29
N THR A 44 -10.92 -7.83 -19.23
CA THR A 44 -11.26 -7.86 -20.67
C THR A 44 -10.13 -8.40 -21.54
N ASP A 45 -8.99 -8.70 -20.94
CA ASP A 45 -7.82 -9.35 -21.54
C ASP A 45 -7.90 -10.88 -21.40
N ALA A 46 -6.78 -11.61 -21.58
CA ALA A 46 -6.74 -13.06 -21.44
C ALA A 46 -6.73 -13.57 -19.98
N SER A 47 -6.76 -12.68 -18.97
CA SER A 47 -6.75 -13.09 -17.56
C SER A 47 -7.82 -14.11 -17.20
N PRO A 48 -9.10 -14.02 -17.62
CA PRO A 48 -10.11 -15.03 -17.31
C PRO A 48 -9.77 -16.41 -17.86
N ARG A 49 -9.20 -16.50 -19.07
CA ARG A 49 -8.75 -17.77 -19.67
C ARG A 49 -7.59 -18.38 -18.85
N ILE A 50 -6.62 -17.57 -18.49
CA ILE A 50 -5.49 -18.00 -17.68
C ILE A 50 -5.97 -18.53 -16.32
N ILE A 51 -6.90 -17.84 -15.65
CA ILE A 51 -7.50 -18.29 -14.39
C ILE A 51 -8.09 -19.70 -14.55
N GLN A 52 -8.88 -19.93 -15.60
CA GLN A 52 -9.51 -21.25 -15.83
C GLN A 52 -8.48 -22.36 -16.06
N GLU A 53 -7.36 -22.08 -16.73
CA GLU A 53 -6.27 -23.05 -16.91
C GLU A 53 -5.62 -23.45 -15.56
N PHE A 54 -5.55 -22.54 -14.59
CA PHE A 54 -5.01 -22.82 -13.26
C PHE A 54 -6.02 -23.53 -12.35
N VAL A 55 -7.30 -23.19 -12.43
CA VAL A 55 -8.38 -23.90 -11.71
C VAL A 55 -8.40 -25.39 -12.05
N GLN A 56 -8.13 -25.75 -13.31
CA GLN A 56 -8.07 -27.16 -13.72
C GLN A 56 -6.87 -27.93 -13.14
N LYS A 57 -5.82 -27.22 -12.69
CA LYS A 57 -4.58 -27.81 -12.15
C LYS A 57 -4.62 -28.00 -10.64
N ASP A 58 -5.39 -27.17 -9.91
CA ASP A 58 -5.34 -27.17 -8.45
C ASP A 58 -6.72 -26.92 -7.82
N PRO A 59 -7.28 -27.89 -7.07
CA PRO A 59 -8.60 -27.78 -6.44
C PRO A 59 -8.64 -26.77 -5.28
N ARG A 60 -7.50 -26.25 -4.79
CA ARG A 60 -7.44 -25.21 -3.76
C ARG A 60 -7.87 -23.86 -4.30
N ILE A 61 -7.99 -23.69 -5.63
CA ILE A 61 -8.40 -22.43 -6.27
C ILE A 61 -9.92 -22.30 -6.32
N ARG A 62 -10.41 -21.17 -5.85
CA ARG A 62 -11.80 -20.73 -6.00
C ARG A 62 -11.82 -19.40 -6.74
N VAL A 63 -12.72 -19.25 -7.71
CA VAL A 63 -12.84 -18.04 -8.54
C VAL A 63 -14.16 -17.34 -8.28
N ILE A 64 -14.11 -16.03 -8.25
CA ILE A 64 -15.27 -15.15 -8.14
C ILE A 64 -15.14 -14.11 -9.24
N ASP A 65 -16.08 -14.12 -10.17
CA ASP A 65 -16.19 -13.09 -11.20
C ASP A 65 -17.16 -12.00 -10.76
N GLN A 66 -16.79 -10.75 -10.96
CA GLN A 66 -17.64 -9.59 -10.73
C GLN A 66 -17.48 -8.54 -11.82
N LYS A 67 -18.43 -7.61 -11.92
CA LYS A 67 -18.26 -6.39 -12.72
C LYS A 67 -17.21 -5.51 -12.04
N ASN A 68 -16.43 -4.77 -12.83
CA ASN A 68 -15.36 -3.92 -12.30
C ASN A 68 -15.88 -2.90 -11.26
N GLN A 69 -15.45 -3.07 -10.01
CA GLN A 69 -15.81 -2.25 -8.86
C GLN A 69 -14.58 -1.64 -8.16
N GLY A 70 -13.37 -2.00 -8.62
CA GLY A 70 -12.10 -1.51 -8.09
C GLY A 70 -11.51 -2.36 -6.97
N LEU A 71 -10.22 -2.12 -6.71
CA LEU A 71 -9.37 -2.96 -5.87
C LEU A 71 -9.91 -3.17 -4.45
N GLY A 72 -10.42 -2.12 -3.80
CA GLY A 72 -11.01 -2.22 -2.47
C GLY A 72 -12.22 -3.18 -2.43
N ALA A 73 -13.12 -3.10 -3.41
CA ALA A 73 -14.27 -4.01 -3.51
C ALA A 73 -13.84 -5.46 -3.75
N VAL A 74 -12.81 -5.68 -4.57
CA VAL A 74 -12.22 -7.00 -4.84
C VAL A 74 -11.68 -7.62 -3.57
N ARG A 75 -10.85 -6.87 -2.82
CA ARG A 75 -10.28 -7.34 -1.55
C ARG A 75 -11.35 -7.62 -0.50
N ASN A 76 -12.37 -6.75 -0.39
CA ASN A 76 -13.50 -6.97 0.51
C ASN A 76 -14.31 -8.22 0.12
N LYS A 77 -14.49 -8.47 -1.18
CA LYS A 77 -15.14 -9.70 -1.66
C LYS A 77 -14.34 -10.93 -1.28
N GLY A 78 -13.03 -10.90 -1.48
CA GLY A 78 -12.13 -11.98 -1.05
C GLY A 78 -12.19 -12.23 0.46
N LEU A 79 -12.15 -11.17 1.29
CA LEU A 79 -12.27 -11.27 2.74
C LEU A 79 -13.56 -11.97 3.18
N LYS A 80 -14.68 -11.62 2.56
CA LYS A 80 -15.99 -12.22 2.87
C LYS A 80 -16.03 -13.72 2.58
N GLU A 81 -15.28 -14.17 1.60
CA GLU A 81 -15.25 -15.58 1.16
C GLU A 81 -14.14 -16.41 1.83
N ALA A 82 -13.20 -15.75 2.51
CA ALA A 82 -12.08 -16.38 3.17
C ALA A 82 -12.54 -17.26 4.35
N ARG A 83 -11.94 -18.45 4.44
CA ARG A 83 -12.21 -19.45 5.50
C ARG A 83 -10.98 -19.74 6.35
N GLY A 84 -9.80 -19.37 5.87
CA GLY A 84 -8.53 -19.63 6.54
C GLY A 84 -8.45 -19.01 7.93
N GLU A 85 -7.62 -19.59 8.80
CA GLU A 85 -7.30 -18.98 10.09
C GLU A 85 -6.67 -17.60 9.91
N PHE A 86 -5.83 -17.47 8.88
CA PHE A 86 -5.22 -16.22 8.47
C PHE A 86 -5.53 -15.88 7.02
N VAL A 87 -5.34 -14.60 6.66
CA VAL A 87 -5.58 -14.06 5.33
C VAL A 87 -4.35 -13.28 4.86
N ALA A 88 -3.95 -13.48 3.61
CA ALA A 88 -2.94 -12.67 2.92
C ALA A 88 -3.48 -12.14 1.59
N PHE A 89 -3.15 -10.89 1.25
CA PHE A 89 -3.48 -10.28 -0.03
C PHE A 89 -2.31 -10.43 -0.99
N ILE A 90 -2.59 -10.81 -2.22
CA ILE A 90 -1.59 -10.97 -3.28
C ILE A 90 -2.03 -10.14 -4.48
N ASP A 91 -1.18 -9.23 -4.93
CA ASP A 91 -1.44 -8.49 -6.16
C ASP A 91 -1.05 -9.36 -7.38
N SER A 92 -1.87 -9.35 -8.41
CA SER A 92 -1.77 -10.32 -9.53
C SER A 92 -0.59 -10.09 -10.48
N ASP A 93 0.13 -8.99 -10.32
CA ASP A 93 1.38 -8.67 -11.00
C ASP A 93 2.64 -9.06 -10.20
N ASP A 94 2.47 -9.51 -8.96
CA ASP A 94 3.53 -9.89 -8.02
C ASP A 94 3.65 -11.42 -7.89
N TRP A 95 4.60 -11.90 -7.08
CA TRP A 95 4.75 -13.31 -6.72
C TRP A 95 5.39 -13.47 -5.33
N VAL A 96 5.33 -14.69 -4.79
CA VAL A 96 5.85 -15.00 -3.46
C VAL A 96 6.84 -16.15 -3.49
N GLU A 97 7.71 -16.24 -2.48
CA GLU A 97 8.61 -17.37 -2.27
C GLU A 97 7.84 -18.66 -1.97
N PRO A 98 8.38 -19.83 -2.30
CA PRO A 98 7.69 -21.12 -2.10
C PRO A 98 7.31 -21.40 -0.64
N ASP A 99 8.04 -20.86 0.32
CA ASP A 99 7.82 -21.04 1.75
C ASP A 99 7.15 -19.83 2.44
N TYR A 100 6.62 -18.88 1.65
CA TYR A 100 5.93 -17.68 2.14
C TYR A 100 4.81 -18.04 3.13
N CYS A 101 3.87 -18.90 2.72
CA CYS A 101 2.76 -19.28 3.60
C CYS A 101 3.23 -20.00 4.85
N LEU A 102 4.19 -20.91 4.72
CA LEU A 102 4.71 -21.69 5.84
C LEU A 102 5.39 -20.79 6.87
N GLN A 103 6.34 -19.98 6.45
CA GLN A 103 7.07 -19.09 7.37
C GLN A 103 6.15 -18.08 8.06
N MET A 104 5.24 -17.47 7.30
CA MET A 104 4.30 -16.48 7.86
C MET A 104 3.33 -17.13 8.85
N TYR A 105 2.81 -18.32 8.54
CA TYR A 105 1.90 -19.06 9.41
C TYR A 105 2.58 -19.55 10.69
N GLU A 106 3.75 -20.20 10.58
CA GLU A 106 4.51 -20.67 11.74
C GLU A 106 4.88 -19.52 12.67
N LYS A 107 5.30 -18.38 12.11
CA LYS A 107 5.59 -17.17 12.88
C LYS A 107 4.36 -16.67 13.61
N ALA A 108 3.20 -16.62 12.94
CA ALA A 108 1.94 -16.22 13.54
C ALA A 108 1.53 -17.14 14.70
N LYS A 109 1.71 -18.44 14.55
CA LYS A 109 1.37 -19.44 15.59
C LYS A 109 2.33 -19.38 16.77
N THR A 110 3.63 -19.34 16.52
CA THR A 110 4.68 -19.31 17.56
C THR A 110 4.55 -18.06 18.43
N ASP A 111 4.39 -16.90 17.82
CA ASP A 111 4.33 -15.63 18.53
C ASP A 111 2.89 -15.31 19.00
N LYS A 112 1.90 -16.11 18.63
CA LYS A 112 0.46 -15.84 18.80
C LYS A 112 0.08 -14.46 18.23
N ALA A 113 0.66 -14.13 17.07
CA ALA A 113 0.49 -12.83 16.45
C ALA A 113 -0.87 -12.71 15.72
N ASP A 114 -1.43 -11.51 15.72
CA ASP A 114 -2.61 -11.15 14.93
C ASP A 114 -2.22 -10.63 13.56
N LEU A 115 -0.99 -10.14 13.43
CA LEU A 115 -0.41 -9.60 12.23
C LEU A 115 1.05 -10.03 12.13
N VAL A 116 1.43 -10.64 11.01
CA VAL A 116 2.82 -10.92 10.67
C VAL A 116 3.18 -10.13 9.42
N ILE A 117 4.37 -9.56 9.41
CA ILE A 117 4.89 -8.74 8.31
C ILE A 117 6.20 -9.34 7.85
N CYS A 118 6.39 -9.46 6.53
CA CYS A 118 7.69 -9.84 5.96
C CYS A 118 8.33 -8.70 5.18
N ASN A 119 9.63 -8.80 4.94
CA ASN A 119 10.29 -7.97 3.94
C ASN A 119 9.85 -8.37 2.54
N TYR A 120 10.18 -7.51 1.57
CA TYR A 120 9.92 -7.76 0.16
C TYR A 120 11.14 -7.42 -0.69
N ALA A 121 11.19 -8.03 -1.86
CA ALA A 121 12.11 -7.72 -2.92
C ALA A 121 11.40 -6.87 -3.98
N ALA A 122 11.90 -5.67 -4.25
CA ALA A 122 11.43 -4.82 -5.35
C ALA A 122 12.14 -5.22 -6.64
N GLU A 123 11.39 -5.71 -7.60
CA GLU A 123 11.87 -6.30 -8.87
C GLU A 123 11.66 -5.31 -10.02
N PHE A 124 12.73 -4.68 -10.46
CA PHE A 124 12.71 -3.71 -11.57
C PHE A 124 12.72 -4.44 -12.92
N GLU A 125 11.57 -4.54 -13.57
CA GLU A 125 11.39 -5.32 -14.79
C GLU A 125 12.32 -4.87 -15.95
N GLU A 126 12.49 -3.54 -16.15
CA GLU A 126 13.28 -3.01 -17.25
C GLU A 126 14.78 -3.30 -17.12
N THR A 127 15.28 -3.52 -15.93
CA THR A 127 16.71 -3.65 -15.66
C THR A 127 17.12 -4.99 -15.09
N GLY A 128 16.13 -5.79 -14.70
CA GLY A 128 16.38 -7.06 -14.01
C GLY A 128 16.98 -6.89 -12.62
N LYS A 129 16.98 -5.67 -12.07
CA LYS A 129 17.56 -5.40 -10.75
C LYS A 129 16.58 -5.73 -9.65
N THR A 130 17.06 -6.38 -8.60
CA THR A 130 16.32 -6.62 -7.36
C THR A 130 16.86 -5.73 -6.23
N VAL A 131 15.97 -5.09 -5.48
CA VAL A 131 16.30 -4.30 -4.29
C VAL A 131 15.50 -4.83 -3.11
N HIS A 132 16.19 -5.33 -2.09
CA HIS A 132 15.52 -5.82 -0.88
C HIS A 132 15.11 -4.66 0.03
N SER A 133 13.89 -4.71 0.54
CA SER A 133 13.45 -3.79 1.59
C SER A 133 14.13 -4.15 2.91
N THR A 134 14.51 -3.15 3.68
CA THR A 134 15.11 -3.32 5.01
C THR A 134 14.24 -2.61 6.04
N ILE A 135 13.20 -3.31 6.53
CA ILE A 135 12.31 -2.76 7.56
C ILE A 135 12.75 -3.23 8.95
N ALA A 136 13.80 -4.08 9.02
CA ALA A 136 14.24 -4.77 10.23
C ALA A 136 14.49 -3.85 11.43
N GLU A 137 15.17 -2.72 11.23
CA GLU A 137 15.48 -1.79 12.33
C GLU A 137 14.22 -1.19 12.96
N THR A 138 13.14 -1.08 12.19
CA THR A 138 11.86 -0.53 12.65
C THR A 138 11.11 -1.54 13.53
N TYR A 139 11.36 -2.84 13.40
CA TYR A 139 10.60 -3.90 14.07
C TYR A 139 11.34 -4.61 15.24
N ARG A 140 12.66 -4.44 15.40
CA ARG A 140 13.48 -5.24 16.35
C ARG A 140 13.17 -5.05 17.82
N GLU A 141 12.59 -3.92 18.27
CA GLU A 141 12.43 -3.64 19.72
C GLU A 141 11.11 -2.95 20.06
N LYS A 142 9.96 -3.30 19.37
CA LYS A 142 8.99 -2.24 19.26
C LYS A 142 7.59 -2.58 19.70
N THR A 143 7.07 -1.64 20.48
CA THR A 143 5.68 -1.61 20.91
C THR A 143 4.75 -1.36 19.74
N LYS A 144 3.51 -1.80 19.85
CA LYS A 144 2.41 -1.48 18.92
C LYS A 144 2.37 0.02 18.56
N GLU A 145 2.55 0.87 19.56
CA GLU A 145 2.55 2.33 19.38
C GLU A 145 3.66 2.79 18.42
N HIS A 146 4.86 2.23 18.54
CA HIS A 146 5.95 2.57 17.64
C HIS A 146 5.64 2.17 16.18
N TYR A 147 5.03 1.00 15.94
CA TYR A 147 4.62 0.58 14.59
C TYR A 147 3.59 1.53 14.00
N MET A 148 2.61 1.96 14.80
CA MET A 148 1.58 2.90 14.39
C MET A 148 2.17 4.25 13.99
N LYS A 149 3.08 4.79 14.80
CA LYS A 149 3.81 6.03 14.49
C LYS A 149 4.64 5.89 13.22
N SER A 150 5.35 4.77 13.08
CA SER A 150 6.19 4.48 11.91
C SER A 150 5.39 4.36 10.60
N LEU A 151 4.12 3.95 10.63
CA LEU A 151 3.23 3.96 9.47
C LEU A 151 2.97 5.39 8.99
N PHE A 152 2.65 6.31 9.89
CA PHE A 152 2.43 7.72 9.52
C PHE A 152 3.72 8.41 9.06
N GLU A 153 4.85 8.02 9.63
CA GLU A 153 6.16 8.55 9.24
C GLU A 153 6.67 7.97 7.91
N GLY A 154 5.98 6.96 7.35
CA GLY A 154 6.40 6.28 6.12
C GLY A 154 7.65 5.43 6.27
N LYS A 155 8.04 5.09 7.51
CA LYS A 155 9.15 4.18 7.82
C LYS A 155 8.76 2.71 7.66
N VAL A 156 7.48 2.43 7.78
CA VAL A 156 6.86 1.12 7.56
C VAL A 156 5.87 1.27 6.42
N SER A 157 5.84 0.29 5.51
CA SER A 157 4.91 0.34 4.40
C SER A 157 3.47 0.12 4.86
N GLY A 158 2.58 0.99 4.41
CA GLY A 158 1.14 0.83 4.56
C GLY A 158 0.52 -0.17 3.57
N PHE A 159 1.34 -0.93 2.82
CA PHE A 159 0.86 -1.95 1.89
C PHE A 159 0.12 -3.07 2.62
N SER A 160 -0.86 -3.67 1.96
CA SER A 160 -1.61 -4.81 2.51
C SER A 160 -0.97 -6.16 2.17
N TRP A 161 -0.17 -6.24 1.09
CA TRP A 161 0.25 -7.48 0.46
C TRP A 161 1.44 -8.19 1.13
N ASN A 162 2.33 -7.53 1.86
CA ASN A 162 3.44 -8.18 2.58
C ASN A 162 3.08 -8.60 4.02
N LYS A 163 1.83 -8.92 4.24
CA LYS A 163 1.27 -9.14 5.57
C LYS A 163 0.35 -10.35 5.63
N LEU A 164 0.37 -11.04 6.76
CA LEU A 164 -0.57 -12.10 7.11
C LEU A 164 -1.41 -11.62 8.30
N TYR A 165 -2.72 -11.62 8.13
CA TYR A 165 -3.68 -11.10 9.10
C TYR A 165 -4.51 -12.23 9.72
N ARG A 166 -4.69 -12.22 11.03
CA ARG A 166 -5.65 -13.11 11.68
C ARG A 166 -7.08 -12.77 11.26
N ARG A 167 -7.78 -13.73 10.62
CA ARG A 167 -9.13 -13.49 10.07
C ARG A 167 -10.12 -13.08 11.15
N THR A 168 -10.10 -13.71 12.33
CA THR A 168 -11.01 -13.37 13.43
C THR A 168 -10.82 -11.94 13.95
N MET A 169 -9.61 -11.38 13.89
CA MET A 169 -9.36 -9.97 14.22
C MET A 169 -10.02 -9.04 13.19
N ILE A 170 -9.89 -9.36 11.89
CA ILE A 170 -10.54 -8.59 10.80
C ILE A 170 -12.07 -8.61 11.01
N GLU A 171 -12.65 -9.77 11.29
CA GLU A 171 -14.09 -9.95 11.48
C GLU A 171 -14.61 -9.23 12.74
N ALA A 172 -13.92 -9.40 13.88
CA ALA A 172 -14.30 -8.79 15.14
C ALA A 172 -14.37 -7.26 15.09
N HIS A 173 -13.47 -6.65 14.29
CA HIS A 173 -13.39 -5.19 14.13
C HIS A 173 -13.97 -4.70 12.81
N GLN A 174 -14.63 -5.58 12.03
CA GLN A 174 -15.28 -5.26 10.77
C GLN A 174 -14.36 -4.49 9.79
N LEU A 175 -13.08 -4.90 9.74
CA LEU A 175 -12.10 -4.23 8.89
C LEU A 175 -12.42 -4.45 7.42
N SER A 176 -12.43 -3.38 6.66
CA SER A 176 -12.69 -3.41 5.23
C SER A 176 -11.87 -2.33 4.51
N PHE A 177 -11.66 -2.53 3.22
CA PHE A 177 -11.06 -1.51 2.35
C PHE A 177 -12.11 -0.49 1.93
N PRO A 178 -11.73 0.79 1.79
CA PRO A 178 -12.58 1.80 1.18
C PRO A 178 -12.96 1.42 -0.26
N LEU A 179 -14.13 1.85 -0.70
CA LEU A 179 -14.60 1.57 -2.04
C LEU A 179 -14.08 2.62 -3.06
N ARG A 180 -14.27 2.32 -4.35
CA ARG A 180 -13.89 3.23 -5.43
C ARG A 180 -14.48 4.63 -5.23
N GLY A 181 -13.64 5.64 -5.37
CA GLY A 181 -14.02 7.05 -5.21
C GLY A 181 -13.83 7.59 -3.79
N GLU A 182 -13.62 6.75 -2.78
CA GLU A 182 -13.40 7.17 -1.40
C GLU A 182 -11.92 7.46 -1.14
N LEU A 183 -11.04 6.46 -1.28
CA LEU A 183 -9.59 6.55 -1.02
C LEU A 183 -8.78 5.76 -2.06
N GLU A 184 -8.96 6.03 -3.35
CA GLU A 184 -8.23 5.32 -4.41
C GLU A 184 -6.72 5.55 -4.29
N HIS A 185 -5.93 4.49 -4.54
CA HIS A 185 -4.46 4.45 -4.49
C HIS A 185 -3.84 4.56 -3.09
N ILE A 186 -4.64 4.74 -2.05
CA ILE A 186 -4.18 4.78 -0.64
C ILE A 186 -5.10 3.96 0.28
N GLU A 187 -5.99 3.13 -0.28
CA GLU A 187 -6.88 2.22 0.42
C GLU A 187 -6.12 1.23 1.31
N ASP A 188 -4.92 0.84 0.89
CA ASP A 188 -4.01 -0.02 1.66
C ASP A 188 -3.59 0.62 2.97
N GLN A 189 -3.27 1.90 2.96
CA GLN A 189 -2.86 2.62 4.17
C GLN A 189 -4.03 2.72 5.16
N PHE A 190 -5.25 2.91 4.66
CA PHE A 190 -6.46 2.93 5.48
C PHE A 190 -6.68 1.60 6.20
N PHE A 191 -6.60 0.48 5.45
CA PHE A 191 -6.79 -0.86 5.99
C PHE A 191 -5.65 -1.26 6.94
N SER A 192 -4.40 -1.10 6.48
CA SER A 192 -3.21 -1.48 7.25
C SER A 192 -3.12 -0.73 8.58
N PHE A 193 -3.45 0.56 8.60
CA PHE A 193 -3.46 1.33 9.84
C PHE A 193 -4.44 0.73 10.86
N ARG A 194 -5.67 0.43 10.46
CA ARG A 194 -6.68 -0.17 11.33
C ARG A 194 -6.32 -1.57 11.77
N ALA A 195 -5.77 -2.38 10.87
CA ALA A 195 -5.29 -3.71 11.20
C ALA A 195 -4.17 -3.67 12.27
N HIS A 196 -3.21 -2.76 12.15
CA HIS A 196 -2.19 -2.57 13.17
C HIS A 196 -2.79 -2.07 14.49
N PHE A 197 -3.75 -1.14 14.42
CA PHE A 197 -4.40 -0.58 15.62
C PHE A 197 -5.10 -1.66 16.44
N PHE A 198 -5.79 -2.59 15.82
CA PHE A 198 -6.54 -3.65 16.50
C PHE A 198 -5.71 -4.91 16.78
N SER A 199 -4.54 -5.07 16.16
CA SER A 199 -3.65 -6.18 16.49
C SER A 199 -3.10 -6.02 17.91
N GLU A 200 -3.23 -7.05 18.74
CA GLU A 200 -2.59 -7.09 20.06
C GLU A 200 -1.09 -7.42 19.92
N ARG A 201 -0.77 -8.34 18.99
CA ARG A 201 0.61 -8.79 18.72
C ARG A 201 0.93 -8.69 17.23
N VAL A 202 2.03 -7.99 16.95
CA VAL A 202 2.59 -7.87 15.61
C VAL A 202 3.95 -8.55 15.59
N SER A 203 4.18 -9.42 14.62
CA SER A 203 5.45 -10.10 14.41
C SER A 203 6.06 -9.77 13.06
N TYR A 204 7.36 -9.99 12.95
CA TYR A 204 8.13 -9.63 11.76
C TYR A 204 9.08 -10.73 11.34
N ILE A 205 9.23 -10.90 10.01
CA ILE A 205 10.16 -11.82 9.36
C ILE A 205 11.11 -10.99 8.49
N GLU A 206 12.41 -11.16 8.69
CA GLU A 206 13.44 -10.43 7.93
C GLU A 206 13.59 -10.94 6.48
N ALA A 207 13.18 -12.17 6.20
CA ALA A 207 13.25 -12.71 4.84
C ALA A 207 12.34 -11.94 3.88
N PRO A 208 12.82 -11.63 2.66
CA PRO A 208 12.03 -10.98 1.62
C PRO A 208 11.17 -12.00 0.88
N LEU A 209 10.07 -12.41 1.54
CA LEU A 209 9.21 -13.50 1.06
C LEU A 209 8.21 -13.06 -0.03
N TYR A 210 8.07 -11.78 -0.27
CA TYR A 210 7.18 -11.21 -1.27
C TYR A 210 7.99 -10.46 -2.34
N HIS A 211 7.70 -10.68 -3.61
CA HIS A 211 8.34 -10.02 -4.74
C HIS A 211 7.39 -8.98 -5.35
N TYR A 212 7.70 -7.73 -5.16
CA TYR A 212 6.96 -6.59 -5.69
C TYR A 212 7.53 -6.16 -7.04
N ARG A 213 6.74 -6.33 -8.11
CA ARG A 213 7.15 -5.94 -9.46
C ARG A 213 7.03 -4.44 -9.67
N ILE A 214 8.08 -3.84 -10.20
CA ILE A 214 8.10 -2.43 -10.62
C ILE A 214 8.22 -2.39 -12.14
N HIS A 215 7.18 -1.87 -12.81
CA HIS A 215 7.13 -1.70 -14.26
C HIS A 215 6.62 -0.30 -14.62
N MET A 216 6.91 0.18 -15.85
CA MET A 216 6.62 1.56 -16.28
C MET A 216 5.12 1.92 -16.27
N THR A 217 4.25 0.94 -16.40
CA THR A 217 2.79 1.14 -16.39
C THR A 217 2.17 1.05 -14.99
N SER A 218 2.98 0.83 -13.94
CA SER A 218 2.51 0.81 -12.56
C SER A 218 1.79 2.11 -12.19
N ILE A 219 0.69 2.00 -11.48
CA ILE A 219 -0.14 3.14 -11.03
C ILE A 219 0.70 4.19 -10.29
N VAL A 220 1.68 3.75 -9.49
CA VAL A 220 2.56 4.63 -8.70
C VAL A 220 3.44 5.51 -9.60
N GLN A 221 3.79 5.06 -10.81
CA GLN A 221 4.61 5.82 -11.75
C GLN A 221 3.82 6.88 -12.52
N SER A 222 2.52 6.73 -12.66
CA SER A 222 1.66 7.66 -13.39
C SER A 222 1.22 8.87 -12.55
N TYR A 223 0.80 9.95 -13.23
CA TYR A 223 0.19 11.11 -12.59
C TYR A 223 -1.17 10.76 -11.99
N GLN A 224 -1.38 11.11 -10.73
CA GLN A 224 -2.62 10.85 -10.01
C GLN A 224 -3.35 12.17 -9.69
N LYS A 225 -4.47 12.41 -10.37
CA LYS A 225 -5.22 13.69 -10.32
C LYS A 225 -5.74 14.06 -8.93
N LYS A 226 -6.24 13.08 -8.19
CA LYS A 226 -6.90 13.26 -6.89
C LYS A 226 -6.02 12.85 -5.69
N LEU A 227 -4.71 12.60 -5.92
CA LEU A 227 -3.83 12.07 -4.89
C LEU A 227 -3.86 12.93 -3.61
N PHE A 228 -3.84 14.25 -3.75
CA PHE A 228 -3.89 15.15 -2.59
C PHE A 228 -5.23 15.07 -1.85
N ASP A 229 -6.33 15.03 -2.59
CA ASP A 229 -7.68 14.96 -2.01
C ASP A 229 -7.88 13.66 -1.21
N TYR A 230 -7.39 12.54 -1.74
CA TYR A 230 -7.39 11.27 -1.02
C TYR A 230 -6.50 11.27 0.23
N GLY A 231 -5.35 11.94 0.18
CA GLY A 231 -4.49 12.09 1.36
C GLY A 231 -5.14 12.90 2.47
N VAL A 232 -5.84 13.98 2.13
CA VAL A 232 -6.63 14.77 3.10
C VAL A 232 -7.76 13.92 3.67
N ALA A 233 -8.52 13.21 2.82
CA ALA A 233 -9.60 12.33 3.26
C ALA A 233 -9.09 11.21 4.18
N LEU A 234 -7.93 10.62 3.89
CA LEU A 234 -7.31 9.61 4.76
C LEU A 234 -6.90 10.22 6.11
N TYR A 235 -6.30 11.42 6.10
CA TYR A 235 -5.97 12.15 7.33
C TYR A 235 -7.22 12.35 8.19
N GLU A 236 -8.30 12.90 7.62
CA GLU A 236 -9.56 13.15 8.31
C GLU A 236 -10.20 11.85 8.84
N ALA A 237 -10.18 10.78 8.04
CA ALA A 237 -10.68 9.46 8.45
C ALA A 237 -9.86 8.87 9.61
N ASN A 238 -8.55 9.09 9.65
CA ASN A 238 -7.70 8.63 10.75
C ASN A 238 -7.86 9.51 11.99
N VAL A 239 -8.00 10.84 11.85
CA VAL A 239 -8.34 11.73 12.97
C VAL A 239 -9.65 11.30 13.62
N LYS A 240 -10.71 11.13 12.82
CA LYS A 240 -12.02 10.67 13.32
C LYS A 240 -11.92 9.33 14.06
N PHE A 241 -11.27 8.35 13.42
CA PHE A 241 -11.07 7.03 14.00
C PHE A 241 -10.33 7.08 15.35
N LEU A 242 -9.24 7.86 15.45
CA LEU A 242 -8.48 7.98 16.68
C LEU A 242 -9.24 8.76 17.76
N MET A 243 -10.06 9.75 17.39
CA MET A 243 -10.96 10.43 18.31
C MET A 243 -11.98 9.46 18.92
N GLU A 244 -12.63 8.65 18.09
CA GLU A 244 -13.61 7.63 18.52
C GLU A 244 -13.01 6.61 19.50
N HIS A 245 -11.69 6.37 19.42
CA HIS A 245 -10.98 5.46 20.31
C HIS A 245 -10.22 6.16 21.46
N GLY A 246 -10.36 7.48 21.62
CA GLY A 246 -9.68 8.25 22.67
C GLY A 246 -8.15 8.26 22.54
N LYS A 247 -7.62 8.16 21.30
CA LYS A 247 -6.19 8.00 20.98
C LYS A 247 -5.61 9.10 20.10
N LEU A 248 -6.36 10.16 19.80
CA LEU A 248 -5.89 11.19 18.89
C LEU A 248 -4.62 11.90 19.39
N GLU A 249 -4.56 12.22 20.69
CA GLU A 249 -3.41 12.94 21.27
C GLU A 249 -2.10 12.13 21.15
N ASP A 250 -2.19 10.79 21.25
CA ASP A 250 -1.05 9.88 21.17
C ASP A 250 -0.39 9.88 19.76
N TYR A 251 -1.16 10.27 18.71
CA TYR A 251 -0.72 10.18 17.30
C TYR A 251 -0.87 11.48 16.48
N GLN A 252 -1.33 12.59 17.10
CA GLN A 252 -1.59 13.83 16.36
C GLN A 252 -0.34 14.36 15.66
N LYS A 253 0.83 14.25 16.29
CA LYS A 253 2.10 14.71 15.72
C LYS A 253 2.48 13.91 14.46
N GLU A 254 2.31 12.62 14.48
CA GLU A 254 2.61 11.74 13.36
C GLU A 254 1.59 11.90 12.22
N LEU A 255 0.32 12.16 12.56
CA LEU A 255 -0.70 12.53 11.56
C LEU A 255 -0.37 13.85 10.88
N ASP A 256 0.03 14.86 11.64
CA ASP A 256 0.47 16.14 11.09
C ASP A 256 1.70 15.96 10.18
N PHE A 257 2.65 15.09 10.57
CA PHE A 257 3.79 14.73 9.73
C PHE A 257 3.35 14.03 8.43
N PHE A 258 2.44 13.04 8.53
CA PHE A 258 1.90 12.31 7.37
C PHE A 258 1.35 13.25 6.31
N ILE A 259 0.46 14.18 6.68
CA ILE A 259 -0.17 15.06 5.67
C ILE A 259 0.82 16.06 5.08
N VAL A 260 1.82 16.49 5.83
CA VAL A 260 2.90 17.35 5.30
C VAL A 260 3.78 16.58 4.32
N GLN A 261 4.16 15.36 4.65
CA GLN A 261 4.91 14.48 3.75
C GLN A 261 4.10 14.18 2.48
N HIS A 262 2.84 13.79 2.63
CA HIS A 262 1.93 13.51 1.51
C HIS A 262 1.75 14.73 0.61
N GLY A 263 1.51 15.91 1.17
CA GLY A 263 1.43 17.17 0.43
C GLY A 263 2.70 17.45 -0.38
N SER A 264 3.88 17.20 0.19
CA SER A 264 5.15 17.34 -0.54
C SER A 264 5.24 16.40 -1.75
N VAL A 265 4.78 15.15 -1.60
CA VAL A 265 4.69 14.16 -2.71
C VAL A 265 3.70 14.64 -3.78
N CYS A 266 2.57 15.19 -3.37
CA CYS A 266 1.55 15.72 -4.29
C CYS A 266 2.04 16.93 -5.08
N LEU A 267 2.84 17.81 -4.48
CA LEU A 267 3.51 18.91 -5.21
C LEU A 267 4.45 18.38 -6.30
N LEU A 268 5.18 17.29 -6.05
CA LEU A 268 6.03 16.63 -7.05
C LEU A 268 5.20 15.91 -8.12
N ASN A 269 4.08 15.28 -7.73
CA ASN A 269 3.18 14.57 -8.64
C ASN A 269 2.66 15.47 -9.78
N GLU A 270 2.44 16.78 -9.52
CA GLU A 270 2.02 17.73 -10.57
C GLU A 270 3.03 17.87 -11.71
N TRP A 271 4.31 17.51 -11.49
CA TRP A 271 5.40 17.64 -12.46
C TRP A 271 5.88 16.30 -13.04
N LYS A 272 5.17 15.19 -12.77
CA LYS A 272 5.41 13.92 -13.46
C LYS A 272 5.23 14.08 -14.96
N ARG A 273 6.06 13.38 -15.76
CA ARG A 273 6.00 13.43 -17.25
C ARG A 273 4.64 13.01 -17.80
N SER A 274 3.97 12.08 -17.14
CA SER A 274 2.61 11.62 -17.50
C SER A 274 1.50 12.65 -17.25
N ASN A 275 1.82 13.80 -16.59
CA ASN A 275 0.86 14.88 -16.39
C ASN A 275 0.80 15.80 -17.61
N ASN A 276 -0.14 15.59 -18.50
CA ASN A 276 -0.34 16.37 -19.74
C ASN A 276 -1.16 17.64 -19.56
N ARG A 277 -1.45 18.08 -18.32
CA ARG A 277 -2.21 19.30 -18.04
C ARG A 277 -1.44 20.55 -18.47
N LEU A 278 -2.20 21.61 -18.80
CA LEU A 278 -1.64 22.92 -19.09
C LEU A 278 -0.92 23.50 -17.88
N LEU A 279 0.13 24.31 -18.10
CA LEU A 279 0.90 24.93 -17.02
C LEU A 279 0.01 25.69 -16.04
N GLY A 280 -0.98 26.46 -16.52
CA GLY A 280 -1.90 27.20 -15.68
C GLY A 280 -2.70 26.29 -14.73
N GLU A 281 -3.11 25.10 -15.17
CA GLU A 281 -3.81 24.12 -14.32
C GLU A 281 -2.88 23.52 -13.26
N LYS A 282 -1.62 23.22 -13.62
CA LYS A 282 -0.60 22.78 -12.67
C LYS A 282 -0.36 23.82 -11.59
N PHE A 283 -0.17 25.09 -11.96
CA PHE A 283 -0.03 26.20 -11.03
C PHE A 283 -1.26 26.36 -10.11
N LYS A 284 -2.46 26.26 -10.68
CA LYS A 284 -3.72 26.32 -9.91
C LYS A 284 -3.78 25.20 -8.87
N ASN A 285 -3.38 23.98 -9.24
CA ASN A 285 -3.39 22.86 -8.31
C ASN A 285 -2.31 22.97 -7.23
N VAL A 286 -1.10 23.40 -7.59
CA VAL A 286 -0.04 23.73 -6.61
C VAL A 286 -0.53 24.80 -5.62
N SER A 287 -1.19 25.87 -6.12
CA SER A 287 -1.77 26.91 -5.27
C SER A 287 -2.83 26.36 -4.31
N ARG A 288 -3.68 25.43 -4.81
CA ARG A 288 -4.72 24.76 -4.00
C ARG A 288 -4.08 23.94 -2.87
N ILE A 289 -3.07 23.13 -3.18
CA ILE A 289 -2.34 22.33 -2.17
C ILE A 289 -1.70 23.24 -1.12
N CYS A 290 -0.96 24.29 -1.54
CA CYS A 290 -0.34 25.25 -0.63
C CYS A 290 -1.35 26.07 0.19
N GLY A 291 -2.58 26.20 -0.29
CA GLY A 291 -3.68 26.92 0.37
C GLY A 291 -4.54 26.07 1.29
N ASP A 292 -4.44 24.75 1.21
CA ASP A 292 -5.30 23.82 1.94
C ASP A 292 -5.18 24.00 3.46
N PRO A 293 -6.30 24.12 4.20
CA PRO A 293 -6.29 24.40 5.63
C PRO A 293 -5.62 23.31 6.46
N VAL A 294 -5.86 22.02 6.14
CA VAL A 294 -5.30 20.87 6.87
C VAL A 294 -3.79 20.83 6.68
N PHE A 295 -3.34 20.89 5.41
CA PHE A 295 -1.92 20.91 5.08
C PHE A 295 -1.18 22.09 5.74
N ARG A 296 -1.75 23.27 5.70
CA ARG A 296 -1.15 24.48 6.28
C ARG A 296 -1.03 24.43 7.80
N LEU A 297 -2.11 23.99 8.47
CA LEU A 297 -2.11 23.84 9.92
C LEU A 297 -1.05 22.83 10.36
N SER A 298 -1.04 21.67 9.73
CA SER A 298 -0.08 20.61 10.03
C SER A 298 1.36 21.03 9.71
N LEU A 299 1.60 21.75 8.59
CA LEU A 299 2.92 22.29 8.26
C LEU A 299 3.40 23.32 9.29
N SER A 300 2.49 24.11 9.88
CA SER A 300 2.85 25.07 10.93
C SER A 300 3.30 24.38 12.22
N LYS A 301 2.72 23.22 12.55
CA LYS A 301 3.02 22.42 13.74
C LYS A 301 4.27 21.54 13.55
N THR A 302 4.38 20.86 12.41
CA THR A 302 5.48 19.94 12.11
C THR A 302 6.77 20.69 11.80
N GLY A 303 6.69 21.88 11.19
CA GLY A 303 7.83 22.58 10.64
C GLY A 303 8.45 21.85 9.44
N THR A 304 9.72 22.15 9.16
CA THR A 304 10.45 21.55 8.02
C THR A 304 11.67 20.71 8.44
N ALA A 305 12.06 20.79 9.71
CA ALA A 305 13.25 20.12 10.23
C ALA A 305 13.29 18.58 10.06
N PRO A 306 12.15 17.85 10.12
CA PRO A 306 12.16 16.40 9.94
C PRO A 306 12.43 15.92 8.51
N PHE A 307 12.47 16.84 7.52
CA PHE A 307 12.59 16.52 6.10
C PHE A 307 14.02 16.75 5.58
N ASP A 308 14.38 16.06 4.49
CA ASP A 308 15.64 16.33 3.80
C ASP A 308 15.70 17.78 3.26
N ALA A 309 16.91 18.27 2.97
CA ALA A 309 17.12 19.66 2.57
C ALA A 309 16.27 20.11 1.38
N LYS A 310 16.03 19.22 0.39
CA LYS A 310 15.25 19.55 -0.81
C LYS A 310 13.76 19.68 -0.48
N ARG A 311 13.23 18.75 0.30
CA ARG A 311 11.84 18.82 0.79
C ARG A 311 11.65 19.99 1.75
N SER A 312 12.60 20.23 2.64
CA SER A 312 12.56 21.39 3.55
C SER A 312 12.47 22.70 2.78
N CYS A 313 13.29 22.90 1.74
CA CYS A 313 13.21 24.08 0.88
C CYS A 313 11.82 24.20 0.22
N LEU A 314 11.31 23.09 -0.36
CA LEU A 314 9.98 23.08 -0.97
C LEU A 314 8.88 23.45 0.01
N LEU A 315 8.92 22.91 1.23
CA LEU A 315 7.93 23.17 2.27
C LEU A 315 7.99 24.59 2.83
N VAL A 316 9.19 25.19 2.93
CA VAL A 316 9.35 26.63 3.28
C VAL A 316 8.67 27.50 2.22
N LEU A 317 8.93 27.25 0.93
CA LEU A 317 8.29 27.99 -0.17
C LEU A 317 6.77 27.80 -0.16
N ALA A 318 6.29 26.59 0.12
CA ALA A 318 4.86 26.28 0.23
C ALA A 318 4.21 27.03 1.42
N ARG A 319 4.88 27.06 2.58
CA ARG A 319 4.45 27.83 3.76
C ARG A 319 4.30 29.31 3.47
N LEU A 320 5.23 29.87 2.68
CA LEU A 320 5.20 31.28 2.25
C LEU A 320 4.24 31.54 1.08
N LYS A 321 3.56 30.52 0.57
CA LYS A 321 2.67 30.58 -0.60
C LYS A 321 3.37 31.13 -1.88
N MET A 322 4.66 30.90 -2.01
CA MET A 322 5.43 31.32 -3.17
C MET A 322 5.22 30.34 -4.36
N VAL A 323 3.99 30.25 -4.85
CA VAL A 323 3.54 29.24 -5.84
C VAL A 323 4.46 29.09 -7.07
N PRO A 324 4.95 30.16 -7.72
CA PRO A 324 5.88 30.02 -8.84
C PRO A 324 7.18 29.30 -8.46
N PHE A 325 7.73 29.62 -7.28
CA PHE A 325 8.97 29.02 -6.78
C PHE A 325 8.73 27.58 -6.30
N VAL A 326 7.60 27.29 -5.65
CA VAL A 326 7.17 25.91 -5.33
C VAL A 326 7.10 25.09 -6.60
N SER A 327 6.47 25.62 -7.64
CA SER A 327 6.32 24.94 -8.93
C SER A 327 7.67 24.65 -9.59
N LEU A 328 8.58 25.63 -9.62
CA LEU A 328 9.92 25.45 -10.17
C LEU A 328 10.72 24.41 -9.37
N ALA A 329 10.75 24.55 -8.05
CA ALA A 329 11.45 23.60 -7.16
C ALA A 329 10.92 22.18 -7.31
N SER A 330 9.59 22.02 -7.36
CA SER A 330 8.94 20.71 -7.57
C SER A 330 9.30 20.10 -8.91
N ALA A 331 9.30 20.90 -10.00
CA ALA A 331 9.64 20.44 -11.33
C ALA A 331 11.10 19.95 -11.40
N LEU A 332 12.03 20.72 -10.83
CA LEU A 332 13.44 20.35 -10.77
C LEU A 332 13.68 19.11 -9.93
N TYR A 333 13.02 19.02 -8.77
CA TYR A 333 13.15 17.86 -7.90
C TYR A 333 12.58 16.60 -8.54
N GLN A 334 11.38 16.67 -9.15
CA GLN A 334 10.77 15.55 -9.86
C GLN A 334 11.65 15.05 -11.01
N ARG A 335 12.23 15.95 -11.82
CA ARG A 335 13.19 15.57 -12.88
C ARG A 335 14.42 14.87 -12.33
N ALA A 336 14.95 15.33 -11.19
CA ALA A 336 16.09 14.68 -10.55
C ALA A 336 15.74 13.27 -10.02
N ILE A 337 14.52 13.04 -9.52
CA ILE A 337 14.04 11.72 -9.12
C ILE A 337 13.96 10.81 -10.37
N GLU A 338 13.29 11.26 -11.43
CA GLU A 338 13.13 10.47 -12.66
C GLU A 338 14.46 10.14 -13.33
N HIS A 339 15.43 11.05 -13.29
CA HIS A 339 16.78 10.81 -13.80
C HIS A 339 17.53 9.76 -12.98
N LYS A 340 17.42 9.84 -11.62
CA LYS A 340 18.04 8.83 -10.75
C LYS A 340 17.42 7.45 -10.92
N MET A 341 16.09 7.36 -11.13
CA MET A 341 15.44 6.09 -11.41
C MET A 341 15.93 5.46 -12.71
N LYS A 342 16.17 6.27 -13.77
CA LYS A 342 16.74 5.80 -15.04
C LYS A 342 18.19 5.32 -14.93
N ILE A 343 18.98 5.87 -14.00
CA ILE A 343 20.39 5.47 -13.78
C ILE A 343 20.48 4.26 -12.84
N ARG A 344 19.53 4.14 -11.92
CA ARG A 344 19.49 3.02 -10.94
C ARG A 344 18.76 1.79 -11.46
N GLY A 345 17.90 1.97 -12.45
CA GLY A 345 17.32 0.94 -13.27
C GLY A 345 18.14 0.80 -14.54
#